data_cfbdae04ef0b1bddf06bcce386281d10
#
_entry.id   cfbdae04ef0b1bddf06bcce386281d10
#
_cell.length_a   1.000
_cell.length_b   1.000
_cell.length_c   1.000
_cell.angle_alpha   90.00
_cell.angle_beta   90.00
_cell.angle_gamma   90.00
#
_symmetry.space_group_name_H-M   'P 1'
#
loop_
_entity.id
_entity.type
_entity.pdbx_description
1 polymer ?
#
loop_
_entity_poly.entity_id
_entity_poly.type
_entity_poly.pdbx_seq_one_letter_code
_entity_poly.pdbx_strand_id
1 'polypeptide(L)'
;MMGRDVRTATEILLADLDLPLTFDEYDNQATELKQIYFGMAMMMPGAERLIRHLNVHSIPIALATSSSKQMFEIKTAAHKDIFGLFGSITCGDDPEVENSKPAPDIFLTAMRRLDNGLEPEDCLVFEDAENGVEAARSARMSSVWVQDLRFAGDGPVESMATEHITSLLEFDPVKYGLPAYD
;
A
#
# COMPACT_ATOMS: atom_id res chain seq x y z
N MET A 1 -13.56 -1.33 -4.34
CA MET A 1 -12.61 -1.18 -5.46
C MET A 1 -11.17 -0.99 -5.00
N MET A 2 -10.93 -0.52 -3.80
CA MET A 2 -9.57 -0.35 -3.25
C MET A 2 -8.78 -1.66 -3.28
N GLY A 3 -7.50 -1.55 -3.60
CA GLY A 3 -6.56 -2.67 -3.60
C GLY A 3 -6.63 -3.67 -4.77
N ARG A 4 -7.56 -3.53 -5.72
CA ARG A 4 -7.58 -4.32 -6.96
C ARG A 4 -6.60 -3.74 -7.99
N ASP A 5 -6.20 -4.54 -8.97
CA ASP A 5 -5.48 -4.01 -10.12
C ASP A 5 -6.33 -2.97 -10.88
N VAL A 6 -5.65 -2.02 -11.53
CA VAL A 6 -6.29 -0.84 -12.13
C VAL A 6 -7.29 -1.23 -13.22
N ARG A 7 -6.98 -2.21 -14.07
CA ARG A 7 -7.87 -2.64 -15.17
C ARG A 7 -9.15 -3.21 -14.62
N THR A 8 -9.08 -4.19 -13.73
CA THR A 8 -10.24 -4.80 -13.08
C THR A 8 -11.10 -3.76 -12.34
N ALA A 9 -10.49 -2.86 -11.59
CA ALA A 9 -11.22 -1.81 -10.88
C ALA A 9 -11.94 -0.85 -11.85
N THR A 10 -11.30 -0.49 -12.95
CA THR A 10 -11.91 0.39 -13.98
C THR A 10 -13.04 -0.31 -14.73
N GLU A 11 -12.87 -1.56 -15.14
CA GLU A 11 -13.92 -2.32 -15.83
C GLU A 11 -15.17 -2.48 -14.96
N ILE A 12 -15.01 -2.72 -13.65
CA ILE A 12 -16.14 -2.73 -12.70
C ILE A 12 -16.81 -1.36 -12.65
N LEU A 13 -16.03 -0.28 -12.55
CA LEU A 13 -16.56 1.09 -12.51
C LEU A 13 -17.36 1.43 -13.77
N LEU A 14 -16.82 1.10 -14.95
CA LEU A 14 -17.49 1.36 -16.22
C LEU A 14 -18.81 0.59 -16.33
N ALA A 15 -18.83 -0.65 -15.87
CA ALA A 15 -20.04 -1.48 -15.84
C ALA A 15 -21.07 -0.95 -14.83
N ASP A 16 -20.67 -0.59 -13.62
CA ASP A 16 -21.57 -0.07 -12.58
C ASP A 16 -22.21 1.26 -12.96
N LEU A 17 -21.50 2.09 -13.73
CA LEU A 17 -21.99 3.40 -14.19
C LEU A 17 -22.63 3.35 -15.58
N ASP A 18 -22.75 2.17 -16.20
CA ASP A 18 -23.27 1.97 -17.56
C ASP A 18 -22.59 2.90 -18.59
N LEU A 19 -21.27 3.06 -18.48
CA LEU A 19 -20.49 3.88 -19.38
C LEU A 19 -20.05 3.08 -20.62
N PRO A 20 -20.36 3.53 -21.84
CA PRO A 20 -20.04 2.82 -23.08
C PRO A 20 -18.57 3.06 -23.50
N LEU A 21 -17.62 2.81 -22.58
CA LEU A 21 -16.21 2.98 -22.79
C LEU A 21 -15.46 1.68 -22.54
N THR A 22 -14.44 1.42 -23.31
CA THR A 22 -13.42 0.42 -22.99
C THR A 22 -12.46 0.96 -21.94
N PHE A 23 -11.71 0.05 -21.29
CA PHE A 23 -10.64 0.45 -20.37
C PHE A 23 -9.67 1.44 -21.03
N ASP A 24 -9.21 1.16 -22.26
CA ASP A 24 -8.20 1.96 -22.94
C ASP A 24 -8.73 3.35 -23.31
N GLU A 25 -10.00 3.48 -23.72
CA GLU A 25 -10.64 4.77 -23.98
C GLU A 25 -10.76 5.61 -22.70
N TYR A 26 -11.20 4.99 -21.60
CA TYR A 26 -11.29 5.64 -20.31
C TYR A 26 -9.90 6.07 -19.81
N ASP A 27 -8.90 5.18 -19.88
CA ASP A 27 -7.56 5.47 -19.40
C ASP A 27 -6.90 6.61 -20.16
N ASN A 28 -7.05 6.66 -21.49
CA ASN A 28 -6.58 7.76 -22.31
C ASN A 28 -7.23 9.10 -21.94
N GLN A 29 -8.56 9.13 -21.76
CA GLN A 29 -9.27 10.35 -21.37
C GLN A 29 -8.94 10.80 -19.95
N ALA A 30 -8.71 9.86 -19.04
CA ALA A 30 -8.43 10.14 -17.63
C ALA A 30 -6.95 10.46 -17.37
N THR A 31 -6.04 10.19 -18.32
CA THR A 31 -4.59 10.28 -18.07
C THR A 31 -4.15 11.67 -17.59
N GLU A 32 -4.59 12.75 -18.25
CA GLU A 32 -4.24 14.12 -17.84
C GLU A 32 -4.78 14.42 -16.44
N LEU A 33 -6.02 14.04 -16.14
CA LEU A 33 -6.64 14.26 -14.84
C LEU A 33 -5.91 13.46 -13.75
N LYS A 34 -5.54 12.21 -14.03
CA LYS A 34 -4.75 11.38 -13.11
C LYS A 34 -3.41 12.03 -12.80
N GLN A 35 -2.70 12.57 -13.79
CA GLN A 35 -1.44 13.28 -13.57
C GLN A 35 -1.60 14.49 -12.65
N ILE A 36 -2.62 15.31 -12.88
CA ILE A 36 -2.89 16.49 -12.05
C ILE A 36 -3.26 16.08 -10.62
N TYR A 37 -4.31 15.29 -10.46
CA TYR A 37 -4.87 15.01 -9.14
C TYR A 37 -4.00 14.07 -8.29
N PHE A 38 -3.35 13.08 -8.90
CA PHE A 38 -2.46 12.18 -8.17
C PHE A 38 -1.15 12.87 -7.80
N GLY A 39 -0.64 13.79 -8.65
CA GLY A 39 0.53 14.61 -8.31
C GLY A 39 0.31 15.58 -7.14
N MET A 40 -0.96 15.82 -6.77
CA MET A 40 -1.35 16.66 -5.62
C MET A 40 -1.66 15.80 -4.36
N ALA A 41 -1.44 14.49 -4.42
CA ALA A 41 -1.74 13.62 -3.29
C ALA A 41 -0.95 14.02 -2.05
N MET A 42 -1.63 14.10 -0.92
CA MET A 42 -1.01 14.40 0.37
C MET A 42 -0.71 13.11 1.13
N MET A 43 0.32 13.16 1.96
CA MET A 43 0.59 12.07 2.90
C MET A 43 -0.56 11.91 3.88
N MET A 44 -0.92 10.67 4.19
CA MET A 44 -1.90 10.38 5.23
C MET A 44 -1.37 10.80 6.61
N PRO A 45 -2.26 11.24 7.52
CA PRO A 45 -1.85 11.64 8.87
C PRO A 45 -1.04 10.57 9.59
N GLY A 46 0.15 10.94 10.07
CA GLY A 46 1.07 10.05 10.78
C GLY A 46 2.05 9.29 9.87
N ALA A 47 1.83 9.22 8.54
CA ALA A 47 2.69 8.45 7.64
C ALA A 47 4.13 8.98 7.60
N GLU A 48 4.31 10.27 7.41
CA GLU A 48 5.65 10.88 7.42
C GLU A 48 6.36 10.68 8.76
N ARG A 49 5.64 10.87 9.89
CA ARG A 49 6.20 10.64 11.22
C ARG A 49 6.71 9.21 11.36
N LEU A 50 5.91 8.22 11.00
CA LEU A 50 6.27 6.82 11.10
C LEU A 50 7.49 6.49 10.21
N ILE A 51 7.48 6.89 8.94
CA ILE A 51 8.58 6.61 8.01
C ILE A 51 9.89 7.22 8.50
N ARG A 52 9.89 8.49 8.91
CA ARG A 52 11.09 9.16 9.43
C ARG A 52 11.57 8.52 10.73
N HIS A 53 10.66 8.16 11.63
CA HIS A 53 10.96 7.49 12.88
C HIS A 53 11.69 6.14 12.64
N LEU A 54 11.13 5.29 11.79
CA LEU A 54 11.74 4.01 11.45
C LEU A 54 13.13 4.19 10.80
N ASN A 55 13.24 5.17 9.90
CA ASN A 55 14.51 5.46 9.23
C ASN A 55 15.61 5.94 10.20
N VAL A 56 15.29 6.87 11.12
CA VAL A 56 16.24 7.36 12.14
C VAL A 56 16.77 6.23 13.02
N HIS A 57 15.93 5.25 13.32
CA HIS A 57 16.30 4.08 14.12
C HIS A 57 16.86 2.91 13.29
N SER A 58 17.16 3.15 11.99
CA SER A 58 17.72 2.13 11.09
C SER A 58 16.86 0.86 10.97
N ILE A 59 15.55 0.98 11.16
CA ILE A 59 14.61 -0.10 10.89
C ILE A 59 14.42 -0.22 9.38
N PRO A 60 14.67 -1.37 8.76
CA PRO A 60 14.50 -1.54 7.33
C PRO A 60 13.03 -1.36 6.92
N ILE A 61 12.79 -0.55 5.90
CA ILE A 61 11.44 -0.30 5.37
C ILE A 61 11.38 -0.55 3.88
N ALA A 62 10.34 -1.23 3.44
CA ALA A 62 10.00 -1.45 2.03
C ALA A 62 8.61 -0.93 1.72
N LEU A 63 8.40 -0.54 0.47
CA LEU A 63 7.09 -0.15 -0.04
C LEU A 63 6.60 -1.20 -1.04
N ALA A 64 5.33 -1.63 -0.87
CA ALA A 64 4.64 -2.57 -1.74
C ALA A 64 3.29 -1.98 -2.16
N THR A 65 3.17 -1.54 -3.42
CA THR A 65 1.98 -0.87 -3.95
C THR A 65 1.38 -1.60 -5.15
N SER A 66 0.04 -1.70 -5.21
CA SER A 66 -0.66 -2.21 -6.40
C SER A 66 -0.62 -1.24 -7.60
N SER A 67 -0.13 -0.01 -7.41
CA SER A 67 0.09 0.94 -8.50
C SER A 67 1.21 0.45 -9.42
N SER A 68 1.08 0.72 -10.74
CA SER A 68 2.21 0.58 -11.65
C SER A 68 3.33 1.55 -11.27
N LYS A 69 4.55 1.25 -11.73
CA LYS A 69 5.71 2.12 -11.51
C LYS A 69 5.47 3.55 -11.98
N GLN A 70 4.87 3.71 -13.15
CA GLN A 70 4.53 5.04 -13.69
C GLN A 70 3.58 5.80 -12.75
N MET A 71 2.53 5.14 -12.27
CA MET A 71 1.57 5.76 -11.35
C MET A 71 2.17 6.05 -9.98
N PHE A 72 3.04 5.18 -9.49
CA PHE A 72 3.80 5.44 -8.27
C PHE A 72 4.64 6.71 -8.39
N GLU A 73 5.40 6.88 -9.48
CA GLU A 73 6.23 8.06 -9.72
C GLU A 73 5.40 9.37 -9.74
N ILE A 74 4.22 9.34 -10.36
CA ILE A 74 3.30 10.48 -10.38
C ILE A 74 2.79 10.81 -8.97
N LYS A 75 2.29 9.80 -8.25
CA LYS A 75 1.71 9.97 -6.90
C LYS A 75 2.72 10.46 -5.87
N THR A 76 3.98 10.12 -6.02
CA THR A 76 5.04 10.41 -5.04
C THR A 76 5.91 11.59 -5.43
N ALA A 77 5.66 12.22 -6.58
CA ALA A 77 6.49 13.29 -7.13
C ALA A 77 6.72 14.46 -6.17
N ALA A 78 5.72 14.81 -5.35
CA ALA A 78 5.79 15.87 -4.35
C ALA A 78 6.48 15.46 -3.03
N HIS A 79 6.75 14.16 -2.83
CA HIS A 79 7.22 13.59 -1.55
C HIS A 79 8.48 12.73 -1.72
N LYS A 80 9.33 13.06 -2.68
CA LYS A 80 10.54 12.27 -3.01
C LYS A 80 11.51 12.09 -1.86
N ASP A 81 11.59 13.06 -0.95
CA ASP A 81 12.41 13.00 0.25
C ASP A 81 11.95 11.89 1.21
N ILE A 82 10.63 11.68 1.34
CA ILE A 82 10.05 10.61 2.16
C ILE A 82 10.19 9.26 1.48
N PHE A 83 9.80 9.17 0.19
CA PHE A 83 9.85 7.89 -0.53
C PHE A 83 11.29 7.44 -0.84
N GLY A 84 12.26 8.34 -0.81
CA GLY A 84 13.68 8.02 -0.87
C GLY A 84 14.25 7.33 0.37
N LEU A 85 13.49 7.27 1.48
CA LEU A 85 13.89 6.58 2.71
C LEU A 85 13.62 5.07 2.65
N PHE A 86 12.80 4.59 1.72
CA PHE A 86 12.55 3.16 1.56
C PHE A 86 13.74 2.45 0.93
N GLY A 87 14.17 1.36 1.54
CA GLY A 87 15.26 0.52 1.02
C GLY A 87 14.87 -0.25 -0.23
N SER A 88 13.56 -0.50 -0.43
CA SER A 88 13.04 -1.20 -1.60
C SER A 88 11.62 -0.70 -1.93
N ILE A 89 11.32 -0.65 -3.23
CA ILE A 89 9.99 -0.30 -3.75
C ILE A 89 9.57 -1.38 -4.75
N THR A 90 8.43 -2.02 -4.49
CA THR A 90 7.84 -3.05 -5.35
C THR A 90 6.46 -2.56 -5.82
N CYS A 91 6.30 -2.42 -7.13
CA CYS A 91 5.06 -1.96 -7.79
C CYS A 91 4.23 -3.14 -8.29
N GLY A 92 2.95 -2.92 -8.58
CA GLY A 92 2.03 -3.95 -9.03
C GLY A 92 2.32 -4.50 -10.44
N ASP A 93 3.11 -3.79 -11.23
CA ASP A 93 3.61 -4.20 -12.56
C ASP A 93 5.05 -4.74 -12.53
N ASP A 94 5.57 -5.01 -11.34
CA ASP A 94 6.91 -5.59 -11.18
C ASP A 94 6.94 -7.04 -11.71
N PRO A 95 7.91 -7.41 -12.57
CA PRO A 95 7.96 -8.74 -13.17
C PRO A 95 8.14 -9.90 -12.18
N GLU A 96 8.55 -9.63 -10.94
CA GLU A 96 8.64 -10.64 -9.87
C GLU A 96 7.31 -10.80 -9.10
N VAL A 97 6.29 -10.00 -9.42
CA VAL A 97 4.95 -10.10 -8.83
C VAL A 97 4.03 -10.81 -9.82
N GLU A 98 3.91 -12.13 -9.69
CA GLU A 98 3.10 -12.93 -10.61
C GLU A 98 1.61 -12.75 -10.36
N ASN A 99 1.22 -12.65 -9.10
CA ASN A 99 -0.18 -12.53 -8.70
C ASN A 99 -0.40 -11.27 -7.85
N SER A 100 -1.44 -10.52 -8.21
CA SER A 100 -1.85 -9.32 -7.46
C SER A 100 -2.47 -9.69 -6.10
N LYS A 101 -2.49 -8.74 -5.14
CA LYS A 101 -3.23 -8.85 -3.89
C LYS A 101 -4.66 -9.38 -4.15
N PRO A 102 -5.13 -10.40 -3.42
CA PRO A 102 -4.68 -10.87 -2.11
C PRO A 102 -3.58 -11.94 -2.11
N ALA A 103 -2.93 -12.23 -3.24
CA ALA A 103 -1.75 -13.09 -3.24
C ALA A 103 -0.57 -12.41 -2.50
N PRO A 104 0.32 -13.19 -1.86
CA PRO A 104 1.39 -12.67 -1.02
C PRO A 104 2.59 -12.11 -1.79
N ASP A 105 2.64 -12.31 -3.11
CA ASP A 105 3.80 -12.12 -3.98
C ASP A 105 4.50 -10.77 -3.76
N ILE A 106 3.73 -9.70 -3.75
CA ILE A 106 4.27 -8.34 -3.65
C ILE A 106 4.99 -8.09 -2.32
N PHE A 107 4.46 -8.61 -1.21
CA PHE A 107 5.08 -8.46 0.11
C PHE A 107 6.31 -9.35 0.25
N LEU A 108 6.25 -10.58 -0.22
CA LEU A 108 7.40 -11.49 -0.22
C LEU A 108 8.53 -10.95 -1.09
N THR A 109 8.21 -10.35 -2.25
CA THR A 109 9.20 -9.71 -3.11
C THR A 109 9.81 -8.47 -2.45
N ALA A 110 8.99 -7.61 -1.83
CA ALA A 110 9.48 -6.45 -1.11
C ALA A 110 10.40 -6.83 0.05
N MET A 111 10.05 -7.86 0.83
CA MET A 111 10.87 -8.40 1.92
C MET A 111 12.22 -8.92 1.41
N ARG A 112 12.21 -9.78 0.38
CA ARG A 112 13.47 -10.32 -0.20
C ARG A 112 14.43 -9.23 -0.66
N ARG A 113 13.92 -8.11 -1.14
CA ARG A 113 14.73 -6.97 -1.62
C ARG A 113 15.33 -6.14 -0.50
N LEU A 114 14.88 -6.28 0.74
CA LEU A 114 15.55 -5.69 1.90
C LEU A 114 16.86 -6.42 2.27
N ASP A 115 17.05 -7.63 1.76
CA ASP A 115 18.27 -8.47 1.85
C ASP A 115 18.87 -8.60 3.26
N ASN A 116 18.03 -8.73 4.26
CA ASN A 116 18.45 -8.76 5.67
C ASN A 116 18.30 -10.14 6.32
N GLY A 117 18.08 -11.20 5.54
CA GLY A 117 17.79 -12.54 6.08
C GLY A 117 16.50 -12.57 6.91
N LEU A 118 15.56 -11.67 6.59
CA LEU A 118 14.27 -11.57 7.26
C LEU A 118 13.38 -12.75 6.88
N GLU A 119 12.66 -13.26 7.87
CA GLU A 119 11.54 -14.18 7.64
C GLU A 119 10.22 -13.40 7.64
N PRO A 120 9.16 -13.93 7.01
CA PRO A 120 7.85 -13.25 6.99
C PRO A 120 7.34 -12.84 8.37
N GLU A 121 7.60 -13.67 9.38
CA GLU A 121 7.20 -13.45 10.77
C GLU A 121 7.89 -12.23 11.41
N ASP A 122 9.01 -11.76 10.85
CA ASP A 122 9.74 -10.56 11.30
C ASP A 122 9.16 -9.28 10.68
N CYS A 123 8.20 -9.40 9.76
CA CYS A 123 7.67 -8.28 9.01
C CYS A 123 6.34 -7.78 9.56
N LEU A 124 6.20 -6.45 9.64
CA LEU A 124 4.96 -5.77 9.94
C LEU A 124 4.49 -4.96 8.72
N VAL A 125 3.31 -5.29 8.22
CA VAL A 125 2.68 -4.64 7.06
C VAL A 125 1.67 -3.61 7.53
N PHE A 126 1.71 -2.39 6.97
CA PHE A 126 0.67 -1.38 7.11
C PHE A 126 -0.16 -1.36 5.83
N GLU A 127 -1.45 -1.58 5.95
CA GLU A 127 -2.39 -1.65 4.82
C GLU A 127 -3.69 -0.91 5.09
N ASP A 128 -4.27 -0.36 4.05
CA ASP A 128 -5.56 0.35 4.09
C ASP A 128 -6.70 -0.47 3.46
N ALA A 129 -6.37 -1.48 2.66
CA ALA A 129 -7.30 -2.26 1.88
C ALA A 129 -7.39 -3.71 2.37
N GLU A 130 -8.61 -4.27 2.34
CA GLU A 130 -8.93 -5.63 2.75
C GLU A 130 -8.04 -6.69 2.06
N ASN A 131 -7.93 -6.61 0.74
CA ASN A 131 -7.11 -7.55 -0.02
C ASN A 131 -5.60 -7.43 0.29
N GLY A 132 -5.14 -6.27 0.77
CA GLY A 132 -3.78 -6.09 1.24
C GLY A 132 -3.56 -6.75 2.61
N VAL A 133 -4.52 -6.64 3.52
CA VAL A 133 -4.49 -7.36 4.81
C VAL A 133 -4.51 -8.87 4.57
N GLU A 134 -5.34 -9.35 3.63
CA GLU A 134 -5.38 -10.76 3.24
C GLU A 134 -4.06 -11.23 2.61
N ALA A 135 -3.42 -10.39 1.79
CA ALA A 135 -2.11 -10.66 1.21
C ALA A 135 -1.01 -10.75 2.28
N ALA A 136 -1.01 -9.87 3.28
CA ALA A 136 -0.08 -9.92 4.40
C ALA A 136 -0.24 -11.22 5.21
N ARG A 137 -1.49 -11.60 5.51
CA ARG A 137 -1.81 -12.88 6.15
C ARG A 137 -1.34 -14.07 5.31
N SER A 138 -1.57 -14.05 4.00
CA SER A 138 -1.13 -15.09 3.07
C SER A 138 0.39 -15.20 3.02
N ALA A 139 1.10 -14.08 3.22
CA ALA A 139 2.55 -14.02 3.37
C ALA A 139 3.05 -14.46 4.76
N ARG A 140 2.19 -14.74 5.73
CA ARG A 140 2.50 -14.99 7.15
C ARG A 140 3.15 -13.80 7.86
N MET A 141 2.86 -12.59 7.40
CA MET A 141 3.31 -11.34 8.02
C MET A 141 2.27 -10.80 8.98
N SER A 142 2.72 -10.14 10.05
CA SER A 142 1.84 -9.33 10.90
C SER A 142 1.34 -8.11 10.13
N SER A 143 0.11 -7.65 10.43
CA SER A 143 -0.44 -6.48 9.76
C SER A 143 -1.16 -5.53 10.70
N VAL A 144 -0.99 -4.24 10.45
CA VAL A 144 -1.79 -3.15 10.99
C VAL A 144 -2.73 -2.67 9.89
N TRP A 145 -4.01 -2.87 10.06
CA TRP A 145 -5.00 -2.34 9.14
C TRP A 145 -5.33 -0.89 9.50
N VAL A 146 -4.96 0.03 8.61
CA VAL A 146 -5.21 1.47 8.75
C VAL A 146 -6.45 1.82 7.95
N GLN A 147 -7.62 1.58 8.52
CA GLN A 147 -8.89 1.70 7.79
C GLN A 147 -9.30 3.16 7.61
N ASP A 148 -9.49 3.57 6.37
CA ASP A 148 -10.17 4.83 6.07
C ASP A 148 -11.70 4.64 6.21
N LEU A 149 -12.26 5.22 7.27
CA LEU A 149 -13.69 5.09 7.58
C LEU A 149 -14.62 5.62 6.48
N ARG A 150 -14.12 6.45 5.56
CA ARG A 150 -14.89 6.93 4.40
C ARG A 150 -15.18 5.81 3.39
N PHE A 151 -14.37 4.74 3.43
CA PHE A 151 -14.46 3.60 2.53
C PHE A 151 -14.64 2.27 3.28
N ALA A 152 -15.02 2.36 4.56
CA ALA A 152 -15.27 1.17 5.38
C ALA A 152 -16.38 0.33 4.74
N GLY A 153 -16.05 -0.88 4.32
CA GLY A 153 -17.04 -1.89 3.94
C GLY A 153 -17.61 -2.58 5.18
N ASP A 154 -18.75 -3.24 5.00
CA ASP A 154 -19.45 -3.97 6.09
C ASP A 154 -18.80 -5.33 6.42
N GLY A 155 -17.57 -5.58 5.99
CA GLY A 155 -16.93 -6.89 6.05
C GLY A 155 -16.17 -7.18 7.35
N PRO A 156 -15.94 -8.47 7.71
CA PRO A 156 -15.30 -8.91 8.95
C PRO A 156 -13.77 -8.84 8.90
N VAL A 157 -13.18 -7.81 8.31
CA VAL A 157 -11.72 -7.68 8.10
C VAL A 157 -10.95 -7.51 9.41
N GLU A 158 -11.60 -7.00 10.46
CA GLU A 158 -11.01 -6.82 11.79
C GLU A 158 -10.34 -8.10 12.34
N SER A 159 -10.87 -9.28 11.99
CA SER A 159 -10.34 -10.55 12.47
C SER A 159 -9.10 -11.04 11.71
N MET A 160 -8.72 -10.41 10.59
CA MET A 160 -7.60 -10.84 9.75
C MET A 160 -6.32 -10.06 10.00
N ALA A 161 -6.42 -8.84 10.51
CA ALA A 161 -5.28 -8.00 10.87
C ALA A 161 -4.81 -8.29 12.31
N THR A 162 -3.52 -8.07 12.57
CA THR A 162 -2.94 -8.13 13.92
C THR A 162 -3.46 -6.97 14.78
N GLU A 163 -3.59 -5.80 14.19
CA GLU A 163 -4.15 -4.60 14.82
C GLU A 163 -4.99 -3.83 13.81
N HIS A 164 -6.04 -3.16 14.30
CA HIS A 164 -6.87 -2.25 13.51
C HIS A 164 -6.83 -0.85 14.13
N ILE A 165 -6.51 0.13 13.30
CA ILE A 165 -6.48 1.57 13.66
C ILE A 165 -7.15 2.37 12.54
N THR A 166 -7.57 3.60 12.83
CA THR A 166 -8.19 4.50 11.84
C THR A 166 -7.23 5.56 11.32
N SER A 167 -6.06 5.69 11.94
CA SER A 167 -5.01 6.61 11.55
C SER A 167 -3.65 6.11 12.01
N LEU A 168 -2.60 6.33 11.22
CA LEU A 168 -1.22 6.08 11.64
C LEU A 168 -0.77 6.96 12.83
N LEU A 169 -1.55 7.98 13.19
CA LEU A 169 -1.32 8.74 14.43
C LEU A 169 -1.57 7.90 15.69
N GLU A 170 -2.39 6.86 15.60
CA GLU A 170 -2.75 5.95 16.70
C GLU A 170 -1.71 4.83 16.89
N PHE A 171 -0.84 4.61 15.90
CA PHE A 171 0.13 3.52 15.94
C PHE A 171 1.14 3.72 17.07
N ASP A 172 1.25 2.70 17.92
CA ASP A 172 2.24 2.61 18.99
C ASP A 172 3.35 1.61 18.61
N PRO A 173 4.56 2.09 18.25
CA PRO A 173 5.65 1.23 17.84
C PRO A 173 6.13 0.27 18.93
N VAL A 174 5.97 0.63 20.21
CA VAL A 174 6.45 -0.18 21.34
C VAL A 174 5.73 -1.53 21.41
N LYS A 175 4.47 -1.60 20.97
CA LYS A 175 3.70 -2.86 20.90
C LYS A 175 4.37 -3.93 20.02
N TYR A 176 5.20 -3.50 19.07
CA TYR A 176 5.90 -4.34 18.10
C TYR A 176 7.41 -4.44 18.37
N GLY A 177 7.86 -4.06 19.57
CA GLY A 177 9.29 -4.07 19.92
C GLY A 177 10.10 -3.01 19.19
N LEU A 178 9.47 -2.06 18.54
CA LEU A 178 10.11 -0.92 17.88
C LEU A 178 10.41 0.19 18.91
N PRO A 179 11.38 1.09 18.64
CA PRO A 179 11.64 2.25 19.48
C PRO A 179 10.38 3.10 19.69
N ALA A 180 10.22 3.66 20.89
CA ALA A 180 9.14 4.60 21.17
C ALA A 180 9.30 5.87 20.33
N TYR A 181 8.18 6.54 20.02
CA TYR A 181 8.24 7.90 19.48
C TYR A 181 8.85 8.85 20.53
N ASP A 182 9.62 9.83 20.06
CA ASP A 182 10.15 10.94 20.89
C ASP A 182 9.03 11.87 21.38
#